data_fecc1546501cfbb2182191a3b49df9bd
#
_entry.id   fecc1546501cfbb2182191a3b49df9bd
#
_cell.length_a   1.000
_cell.length_b   1.000
_cell.length_c   1.000
_cell.angle_alpha   90.00
_cell.angle_beta   90.00
_cell.angle_gamma   90.00
#
_symmetry.space_group_name_H-M   'P 1'
#
loop_
_entity.id
_entity.type
_entity.pdbx_description
1 polymer ?
#
loop_
_entity_poly.entity_id
_entity_poly.type
_entity_poly.pdbx_seq_one_letter_code
_entity_poly.pdbx_strand_id
1 'polypeptide(L)'
;MSVSGDFFQFRSGELTKVDSALTDLLTVADSWLVLNGQTRALDRHLQRFSKSITDEKTQKQLPAFFASLVATTPQEGDWFPRIEYRRSQPEGERLFLRMRPAPERTEVCTLWTLDKPDPRTEFHTKGPDLSNCQALRRAANLHGAGEAVILSESGKIADGALSSIVWWQDEVLCAPDATTDWLPSITRELVFEIAGQAGYETRETSAAPEELAGCEVWSLSALQGIRGVTSWGDIMLGELRMQRPFSKRLALLNQNLPTPDEVFEAFGTS
;
A
#
# COMPACT_ATOMS: atom_id res chain seq x y z
N MET A 1 20.58 -1.51 -6.17
CA MET A 1 19.86 -1.10 -7.40
C MET A 1 19.51 0.38 -7.24
N SER A 2 19.89 1.21 -8.22
CA SER A 2 19.53 2.62 -8.27
C SER A 2 18.00 2.72 -8.21
N VAL A 3 17.47 3.58 -7.36
CA VAL A 3 16.03 3.84 -7.28
C VAL A 3 15.65 4.54 -8.58
N SER A 4 15.09 3.80 -9.54
CA SER A 4 14.65 4.36 -10.81
C SER A 4 13.46 5.31 -10.58
N GLY A 5 13.43 6.42 -11.28
CA GLY A 5 12.35 7.40 -11.26
C GLY A 5 12.83 8.82 -10.94
N ASP A 6 12.04 9.75 -11.39
CA ASP A 6 12.28 11.18 -11.13
C ASP A 6 11.86 11.54 -9.70
N PHE A 7 12.64 12.41 -9.06
CA PHE A 7 12.39 12.88 -7.71
C PHE A 7 12.16 14.38 -7.71
N PHE A 8 11.05 14.80 -7.10
CA PHE A 8 10.63 16.20 -7.06
C PHE A 8 10.43 16.63 -5.62
N GLN A 9 10.76 17.88 -5.33
CA GLN A 9 10.46 18.55 -4.07
C GLN A 9 9.44 19.66 -4.31
N PHE A 10 8.44 19.74 -3.44
CA PHE A 10 7.46 20.81 -3.49
C PHE A 10 7.97 22.04 -2.75
N ARG A 11 8.11 23.14 -3.50
CA ARG A 11 8.60 24.44 -3.00
C ARG A 11 7.81 25.57 -3.64
N SER A 12 7.43 26.55 -2.85
CA SER A 12 6.76 27.78 -3.36
C SER A 12 5.56 27.53 -4.28
N GLY A 13 4.82 26.43 -4.01
CA GLY A 13 3.63 26.07 -4.79
C GLY A 13 3.87 25.16 -6.00
N GLU A 14 5.11 24.77 -6.27
CA GLU A 14 5.48 23.98 -7.45
C GLU A 14 6.35 22.77 -7.12
N LEU A 15 6.27 21.71 -7.96
CA LEU A 15 7.15 20.55 -7.92
C LEU A 15 8.41 20.82 -8.77
N THR A 16 9.54 20.91 -8.10
CA THR A 16 10.85 21.10 -8.73
C THR A 16 11.63 19.79 -8.70
N LYS A 17 12.17 19.36 -9.85
CA LYS A 17 13.00 18.16 -9.94
C LYS A 17 14.29 18.34 -9.12
N VAL A 18 14.67 17.33 -8.36
CA VAL A 18 15.90 17.30 -7.55
C VAL A 18 16.73 16.06 -7.88
N ASP A 19 18.06 16.25 -7.91
CA ASP A 19 18.98 15.23 -8.45
C ASP A 19 19.34 14.11 -7.48
N SER A 20 18.99 14.22 -6.20
CA SER A 20 19.41 13.23 -5.19
C SER A 20 18.23 12.72 -4.37
N ALA A 21 18.19 11.40 -4.17
CA ALA A 21 17.38 10.81 -3.12
C ALA A 21 17.91 11.27 -1.76
N LEU A 22 17.02 11.80 -0.92
CA LEU A 22 17.36 12.18 0.45
C LEU A 22 17.70 10.93 1.28
N THR A 23 18.66 11.07 2.15
CA THR A 23 19.11 10.00 3.07
C THR A 23 18.43 10.09 4.44
N ASP A 24 17.71 11.17 4.69
CA ASP A 24 16.98 11.38 5.94
C ASP A 24 15.77 10.46 6.09
N LEU A 25 15.28 10.34 7.33
CA LEU A 25 14.20 9.45 7.65
C LEU A 25 12.89 9.89 6.98
N LEU A 26 12.21 8.93 6.40
CA LEU A 26 10.86 9.08 5.84
C LEU A 26 9.86 9.09 6.98
N THR A 27 9.09 10.18 7.11
CA THR A 27 8.09 10.30 8.20
C THR A 27 6.73 9.74 7.78
N VAL A 28 6.23 10.11 6.60
CA VAL A 28 4.99 9.58 6.03
C VAL A 28 5.20 9.36 4.54
N ALA A 29 4.61 8.30 4.00
CA ALA A 29 4.57 8.05 2.56
C ALA A 29 3.25 7.42 2.14
N ASP A 30 2.88 7.61 0.89
CA ASP A 30 1.85 6.81 0.24
C ASP A 30 2.21 6.52 -1.21
N SER A 31 1.60 5.46 -1.79
CA SER A 31 1.85 5.05 -3.17
C SER A 31 0.63 4.35 -3.72
N TRP A 32 0.36 4.56 -4.99
CA TRP A 32 -0.75 3.93 -5.72
C TRP A 32 -0.33 3.61 -7.15
N LEU A 33 -1.09 2.74 -7.80
CA LEU A 33 -0.87 2.37 -9.19
C LEU A 33 -1.67 3.31 -10.11
N VAL A 34 -1.02 3.78 -11.16
CA VAL A 34 -1.64 4.50 -12.28
C VAL A 34 -1.41 3.70 -13.54
N LEU A 35 -2.47 3.37 -14.27
CA LEU A 35 -2.46 2.62 -15.51
C LEU A 35 -3.09 3.47 -16.62
N ASN A 36 -2.29 3.97 -17.54
CA ASN A 36 -2.76 4.83 -18.63
C ASN A 36 -3.72 5.93 -18.15
N GLY A 37 -3.28 6.72 -17.16
CA GLY A 37 -4.07 7.81 -16.60
C GLY A 37 -5.22 7.39 -15.69
N GLN A 38 -5.37 6.10 -15.40
CA GLN A 38 -6.40 5.60 -14.47
C GLN A 38 -5.80 5.11 -13.17
N THR A 39 -6.48 5.36 -12.08
CA THR A 39 -6.08 4.93 -10.74
C THR A 39 -7.29 4.52 -9.91
N ARG A 40 -7.04 3.93 -8.75
CA ARG A 40 -8.06 3.41 -7.85
C ARG A 40 -7.95 4.08 -6.49
N ALA A 41 -9.07 4.63 -6.01
CA ALA A 41 -9.18 5.24 -4.68
C ALA A 41 -8.06 6.25 -4.36
N LEU A 42 -7.71 7.13 -5.30
CA LEU A 42 -6.70 8.16 -5.10
C LEU A 42 -7.05 9.05 -3.90
N ASP A 43 -8.31 9.41 -3.75
CA ASP A 43 -8.86 10.18 -2.65
C ASP A 43 -8.49 9.56 -1.29
N ARG A 44 -8.66 8.25 -1.13
CA ARG A 44 -8.32 7.52 0.12
C ARG A 44 -6.81 7.52 0.37
N HIS A 45 -5.98 7.38 -0.66
CA HIS A 45 -4.52 7.47 -0.55
C HIS A 45 -4.08 8.86 -0.07
N LEU A 46 -4.62 9.92 -0.68
CA LEU A 46 -4.32 11.30 -0.30
C LEU A 46 -4.83 11.62 1.11
N GLN A 47 -6.04 11.15 1.48
CA GLN A 47 -6.59 11.31 2.83
C GLN A 47 -5.74 10.59 3.89
N ARG A 48 -5.32 9.33 3.65
CA ARG A 48 -4.45 8.60 4.58
C ARG A 48 -3.12 9.33 4.79
N PHE A 49 -2.52 9.81 3.71
CA PHE A 49 -1.30 10.62 3.79
C PHE A 49 -1.52 11.90 4.58
N SER A 50 -2.57 12.67 4.29
CA SER A 50 -2.92 13.90 4.98
C SER A 50 -3.13 13.66 6.48
N LYS A 51 -3.97 12.68 6.86
CA LYS A 51 -4.27 12.36 8.27
C LYS A 51 -3.03 11.99 9.10
N SER A 52 -1.98 11.47 8.46
CA SER A 52 -0.73 11.10 9.13
C SER A 52 0.22 12.29 9.36
N ILE A 53 -0.08 13.47 8.83
CA ILE A 53 0.73 14.68 8.99
C ILE A 53 0.05 15.59 10.01
N THR A 54 0.74 15.90 11.12
CA THR A 54 0.22 16.74 12.19
C THR A 54 0.73 18.19 12.13
N ASP A 55 1.62 18.51 11.20
CA ASP A 55 2.19 19.83 11.00
C ASP A 55 1.22 20.74 10.22
N GLU A 56 0.61 21.71 10.92
CA GLU A 56 -0.40 22.61 10.35
C GLU A 56 0.09 23.38 9.11
N LYS A 57 1.36 23.76 9.08
CA LYS A 57 1.91 24.51 7.93
C LYS A 57 2.04 23.62 6.71
N THR A 58 2.45 22.37 6.91
CA THR A 58 2.46 21.38 5.83
C THR A 58 1.04 21.03 5.40
N GLN A 59 0.08 20.91 6.33
CA GLN A 59 -1.33 20.67 6.01
C GLN A 59 -1.89 21.72 5.04
N LYS A 60 -1.58 23.01 5.25
CA LYS A 60 -2.00 24.10 4.36
C LYS A 60 -1.41 24.02 2.94
N GLN A 61 -0.32 23.28 2.77
CA GLN A 61 0.31 23.09 1.47
C GLN A 61 -0.25 21.88 0.69
N LEU A 62 -0.91 20.94 1.38
CA LEU A 62 -1.37 19.68 0.77
C LEU A 62 -2.29 19.88 -0.44
N PRO A 63 -3.27 20.78 -0.46
CA PRO A 63 -4.13 20.97 -1.65
C PRO A 63 -3.33 21.33 -2.89
N ALA A 64 -2.41 22.30 -2.79
CA ALA A 64 -1.55 22.71 -3.91
C ALA A 64 -0.53 21.61 -4.29
N PHE A 65 0.01 20.88 -3.31
CA PHE A 65 0.88 19.73 -3.55
C PHE A 65 0.17 18.62 -4.31
N PHE A 66 -1.06 18.27 -3.91
CA PHE A 66 -1.85 17.22 -4.56
C PHE A 66 -2.30 17.61 -5.98
N ALA A 67 -2.65 18.88 -6.20
CA ALA A 67 -2.92 19.39 -7.53
C ALA A 67 -1.67 19.31 -8.45
N SER A 68 -0.51 19.73 -7.94
CA SER A 68 0.76 19.63 -8.67
C SER A 68 1.17 18.19 -8.96
N LEU A 69 0.93 17.28 -8.01
CA LEU A 69 1.15 15.84 -8.16
C LEU A 69 0.35 15.27 -9.33
N VAL A 70 -0.96 15.56 -9.39
CA VAL A 70 -1.83 15.05 -10.46
C VAL A 70 -1.41 15.64 -11.81
N ALA A 71 -1.10 16.95 -11.87
CA ALA A 71 -0.60 17.59 -13.07
C ALA A 71 0.72 17.00 -13.59
N THR A 72 1.56 16.49 -12.68
CA THR A 72 2.87 15.90 -13.02
C THR A 72 2.75 14.40 -13.38
N THR A 73 1.65 13.73 -13.01
CA THR A 73 1.47 12.30 -13.27
C THR A 73 1.17 12.06 -14.76
N PRO A 74 1.99 11.25 -15.47
CA PRO A 74 1.77 11.00 -16.88
C PRO A 74 0.44 10.25 -17.14
N GLN A 75 -0.24 10.63 -18.23
CA GLN A 75 -1.49 10.01 -18.65
C GLN A 75 -1.29 8.71 -19.45
N GLU A 76 -0.08 8.46 -19.93
CA GLU A 76 0.28 7.26 -20.68
C GLU A 76 1.27 6.39 -19.90
N GLY A 77 1.18 5.06 -20.08
CA GLY A 77 2.06 4.10 -19.43
C GLY A 77 1.63 3.73 -18.01
N ASP A 78 2.42 2.87 -17.39
CA ASP A 78 2.17 2.33 -16.06
C ASP A 78 3.12 2.97 -15.04
N TRP A 79 2.54 3.64 -14.04
CA TRP A 79 3.29 4.41 -13.04
C TRP A 79 2.94 3.97 -11.62
N PHE A 80 3.93 4.12 -10.73
CA PHE A 80 3.77 3.88 -9.30
C PHE A 80 4.35 5.05 -8.51
N PRO A 81 3.68 6.23 -8.54
CA PRO A 81 4.11 7.39 -7.81
C PRO A 81 4.15 7.11 -6.30
N ARG A 82 5.04 7.82 -5.59
CA ARG A 82 5.12 7.85 -4.15
C ARG A 82 5.24 9.28 -3.66
N ILE A 83 4.31 9.69 -2.82
CA ILE A 83 4.42 10.95 -2.07
C ILE A 83 5.10 10.69 -0.75
N GLU A 84 5.88 11.66 -0.29
CA GLU A 84 6.68 11.57 0.92
C GLU A 84 6.57 12.86 1.73
N TYR A 85 6.41 12.74 3.04
CA TYR A 85 6.62 13.82 3.99
C TYR A 85 7.86 13.51 4.83
N ARG A 86 8.75 14.49 4.94
CA ARG A 86 10.03 14.38 5.67
C ARG A 86 10.14 15.53 6.65
N ARG A 87 9.86 15.24 7.92
CA ARG A 87 9.84 16.23 9.01
C ARG A 87 11.19 16.93 9.22
N SER A 88 12.30 16.24 8.94
CA SER A 88 13.68 16.77 9.07
C SER A 88 14.00 17.87 8.07
N GLN A 89 13.28 17.99 6.99
CA GLN A 89 13.47 19.04 5.98
C GLN A 89 12.98 20.40 6.47
N PRO A 90 13.52 21.52 5.93
CA PRO A 90 13.06 22.85 6.27
C PRO A 90 11.55 23.01 6.10
N GLU A 91 10.97 23.84 6.93
CA GLU A 91 9.56 24.19 6.83
C GLU A 91 9.24 24.77 5.44
N GLY A 92 8.13 24.32 4.85
CA GLY A 92 7.76 24.67 3.47
C GLY A 92 8.39 23.79 2.38
N GLU A 93 9.34 22.92 2.73
CA GLU A 93 10.09 22.05 1.80
C GLU A 93 10.01 20.57 2.15
N ARG A 94 9.00 20.15 2.94
CA ARG A 94 8.88 18.81 3.52
C ARG A 94 8.17 17.79 2.64
N LEU A 95 7.55 18.25 1.54
CA LEU A 95 6.75 17.41 0.66
C LEU A 95 7.52 17.04 -0.61
N PHE A 96 7.45 15.77 -0.97
CA PHE A 96 8.17 15.21 -2.11
C PHE A 96 7.28 14.29 -2.94
N LEU A 97 7.56 14.23 -4.22
CA LEU A 97 7.02 13.25 -5.16
C LEU A 97 8.16 12.45 -5.77
N ARG A 98 8.03 11.14 -5.74
CA ARG A 98 8.86 10.24 -6.55
C ARG A 98 8.01 9.63 -7.64
N MET A 99 8.24 10.01 -8.88
CA MET A 99 7.58 9.45 -10.05
C MET A 99 8.39 8.25 -10.56
N ARG A 100 7.80 7.07 -10.53
CA ARG A 100 8.46 5.81 -10.89
C ARG A 100 7.61 5.05 -11.90
N PRO A 101 8.21 4.41 -12.91
CA PRO A 101 7.53 3.35 -13.64
C PRO A 101 7.00 2.28 -12.66
N ALA A 102 5.84 1.73 -12.94
CA ALA A 102 5.30 0.66 -12.13
C ALA A 102 6.20 -0.58 -12.23
N PRO A 103 6.59 -1.21 -11.10
CA PRO A 103 7.25 -2.50 -11.13
C PRO A 103 6.34 -3.56 -11.75
N GLU A 104 6.95 -4.66 -12.22
CA GLU A 104 6.21 -5.81 -12.73
C GLU A 104 5.15 -6.28 -11.72
N ARG A 105 3.98 -6.62 -12.26
CA ARG A 105 2.84 -7.13 -11.48
C ARG A 105 2.63 -8.60 -11.76
N THR A 106 2.29 -9.35 -10.70
CA THR A 106 2.03 -10.79 -10.77
C THR A 106 0.67 -11.11 -10.18
N GLU A 107 -0.02 -12.11 -10.73
CA GLU A 107 -1.33 -12.56 -10.22
C GLU A 107 -1.21 -13.44 -8.98
N VAL A 108 -0.05 -14.03 -8.77
CA VAL A 108 0.22 -14.95 -7.66
C VAL A 108 1.49 -14.59 -6.92
N CYS A 109 1.62 -15.09 -5.71
CA CYS A 109 2.85 -15.00 -4.92
C CYS A 109 3.01 -16.20 -4.00
N THR A 110 4.21 -16.35 -3.45
CA THR A 110 4.55 -17.28 -2.39
C THR A 110 4.85 -16.50 -1.11
N LEU A 111 4.54 -17.05 0.04
CA LEU A 111 4.76 -16.42 1.34
C LEU A 111 5.86 -17.14 2.12
N TRP A 112 6.56 -16.37 2.93
CA TRP A 112 7.51 -16.84 3.94
C TRP A 112 7.19 -16.16 5.27
N THR A 113 7.07 -16.92 6.33
CA THR A 113 6.85 -16.37 7.68
C THR A 113 8.18 -15.87 8.25
N LEU A 114 8.19 -14.63 8.73
CA LEU A 114 9.34 -14.06 9.42
C LEU A 114 9.60 -14.84 10.71
N ASP A 115 10.84 -15.31 10.88
CA ASP A 115 11.33 -16.08 12.02
C ASP A 115 11.85 -15.22 13.19
N LYS A 116 11.66 -13.91 13.11
CA LYS A 116 12.14 -12.90 14.06
C LYS A 116 11.00 -12.00 14.49
N PRO A 117 11.13 -11.31 15.64
CA PRO A 117 10.17 -10.28 16.06
C PRO A 117 9.96 -9.23 14.97
N ASP A 118 8.77 -8.66 14.95
CA ASP A 118 8.44 -7.55 14.05
C ASP A 118 9.39 -6.36 14.27
N PRO A 119 10.13 -5.93 13.25
CA PRO A 119 11.07 -4.82 13.38
C PRO A 119 10.40 -3.44 13.20
N ARG A 120 9.08 -3.39 12.95
CA ARG A 120 8.35 -2.14 12.79
C ARG A 120 8.16 -1.46 14.14
N THR A 121 8.04 -0.13 14.11
CA THR A 121 7.82 0.70 15.28
C THR A 121 6.58 1.59 15.15
N GLU A 122 6.11 1.82 13.91
CA GLU A 122 4.99 2.71 13.58
C GLU A 122 3.96 1.97 12.71
N PHE A 123 3.26 1.02 13.31
CA PHE A 123 2.37 0.08 12.61
C PHE A 123 1.26 0.75 11.80
N HIS A 124 0.73 1.88 12.28
CA HIS A 124 -0.43 2.54 11.66
C HIS A 124 -0.06 3.68 10.71
N THR A 125 1.24 4.05 10.63
CA THR A 125 1.74 5.11 9.76
C THR A 125 2.54 4.52 8.62
N LYS A 126 2.08 4.70 7.39
CA LYS A 126 2.85 4.30 6.21
C LYS A 126 4.03 5.26 6.02
N GLY A 127 5.25 4.74 6.09
CA GLY A 127 6.45 5.56 5.86
C GLY A 127 7.64 5.17 6.70
N PRO A 128 7.66 5.37 8.02
CA PRO A 128 8.85 5.21 8.85
C PRO A 128 9.53 3.85 8.67
N ASP A 129 8.76 2.78 8.71
CA ASP A 129 9.26 1.40 8.60
C ASP A 129 9.39 0.87 7.17
N LEU A 130 9.21 1.72 6.15
CA LEU A 130 9.22 1.26 4.75
C LEU A 130 10.56 0.60 4.36
N SER A 131 11.69 1.08 4.89
CA SER A 131 13.01 0.48 4.66
C SER A 131 13.14 -0.90 5.30
N ASN A 132 12.61 -1.07 6.52
CA ASN A 132 12.55 -2.35 7.23
C ASN A 132 11.66 -3.34 6.46
N CYS A 133 10.46 -2.93 6.07
CA CYS A 133 9.54 -3.74 5.26
C CYS A 133 10.17 -4.17 3.92
N GLN A 134 10.91 -3.27 3.24
CA GLN A 134 11.65 -3.63 2.02
C GLN A 134 12.79 -4.62 2.30
N ALA A 135 13.45 -4.53 3.45
CA ALA A 135 14.48 -5.49 3.85
C ALA A 135 13.85 -6.88 4.12
N LEU A 136 12.69 -6.93 4.78
CA LEU A 136 11.95 -8.18 5.01
C LEU A 136 11.54 -8.84 3.70
N ARG A 137 11.03 -8.07 2.74
CA ARG A 137 10.71 -8.62 1.42
C ARG A 137 11.94 -9.15 0.68
N ARG A 138 13.09 -8.47 0.78
CA ARG A 138 14.35 -9.01 0.23
C ARG A 138 14.78 -10.29 0.92
N ALA A 139 14.59 -10.39 2.25
CA ALA A 139 14.83 -11.64 2.97
C ALA A 139 13.92 -12.76 2.48
N ALA A 140 12.61 -12.51 2.32
CA ALA A 140 11.69 -13.48 1.75
C ALA A 140 12.15 -13.98 0.37
N ASN A 141 12.65 -13.09 -0.49
CA ASN A 141 13.18 -13.50 -1.80
C ASN A 141 14.37 -14.47 -1.68
N LEU A 142 15.20 -14.34 -0.66
CA LEU A 142 16.31 -15.28 -0.39
C LEU A 142 15.78 -16.66 0.03
N HIS A 143 14.56 -16.72 0.58
CA HIS A 143 13.85 -17.97 0.91
C HIS A 143 12.93 -18.45 -0.23
N GLY A 144 13.05 -17.86 -1.44
CA GLY A 144 12.23 -18.23 -2.60
C GLY A 144 10.79 -17.73 -2.53
N ALA A 145 10.47 -16.82 -1.62
CA ALA A 145 9.13 -16.27 -1.44
C ALA A 145 9.00 -14.84 -1.99
N GLY A 146 7.83 -14.49 -2.48
CA GLY A 146 7.53 -13.16 -3.02
C GLY A 146 7.14 -12.13 -1.98
N GLU A 147 6.80 -12.57 -0.74
CA GLU A 147 6.38 -11.69 0.36
C GLU A 147 6.72 -12.31 1.71
N ALA A 148 7.07 -11.47 2.70
CA ALA A 148 7.26 -11.88 4.08
C ALA A 148 5.96 -11.64 4.87
N VAL A 149 5.59 -12.61 5.71
CA VAL A 149 4.49 -12.47 6.67
C VAL A 149 5.05 -12.18 8.05
N ILE A 150 4.53 -11.17 8.69
CA ILE A 150 4.88 -10.70 10.03
C ILE A 150 3.85 -11.27 10.99
N LEU A 151 4.32 -11.86 12.08
CA LEU A 151 3.48 -12.37 13.16
C LEU A 151 3.54 -11.44 14.37
N SER A 152 2.44 -11.37 15.11
CA SER A 152 2.41 -10.80 16.44
C SER A 152 3.21 -11.65 17.45
N GLU A 153 3.45 -11.14 18.64
CA GLU A 153 4.12 -11.89 19.72
C GLU A 153 3.37 -13.18 20.09
N SER A 154 2.05 -13.21 19.88
CA SER A 154 1.22 -14.41 20.10
C SER A 154 1.21 -15.41 18.94
N GLY A 155 2.04 -15.19 17.91
CA GLY A 155 2.13 -16.08 16.73
C GLY A 155 0.98 -15.92 15.74
N LYS A 156 0.16 -14.88 15.87
CA LYS A 156 -0.94 -14.61 14.93
C LYS A 156 -0.47 -13.71 13.78
N ILE A 157 -1.07 -13.89 12.60
CA ILE A 157 -0.79 -13.08 11.42
C ILE A 157 -1.11 -11.63 11.74
N ALA A 158 -0.12 -10.75 11.61
CA ALA A 158 -0.30 -9.32 11.76
C ALA A 158 -0.42 -8.65 10.38
N ASP A 159 0.58 -8.80 9.51
CA ASP A 159 0.59 -8.14 8.21
C ASP A 159 1.57 -8.84 7.25
N GLY A 160 1.55 -8.47 5.97
CA GLY A 160 2.67 -8.71 5.08
C GLY A 160 3.66 -7.54 5.13
N ALA A 161 4.93 -7.77 4.82
CA ALA A 161 5.93 -6.69 4.85
C ALA A 161 5.56 -5.49 3.97
N LEU A 162 5.00 -5.73 2.77
CA LEU A 162 4.53 -4.68 1.86
C LEU A 162 3.10 -4.92 1.34
N SER A 163 2.33 -5.72 2.04
CA SER A 163 0.98 -6.13 1.67
C SER A 163 0.17 -6.48 2.91
N SER A 164 -1.15 -6.55 2.77
CA SER A 164 -2.02 -7.11 3.80
C SER A 164 -2.40 -8.55 3.43
N ILE A 165 -2.50 -9.42 4.42
CA ILE A 165 -2.90 -10.82 4.23
C ILE A 165 -4.38 -10.96 4.56
N VAL A 166 -5.13 -11.62 3.67
CA VAL A 166 -6.54 -11.96 3.88
C VAL A 166 -6.77 -13.41 3.41
N TRP A 167 -7.82 -14.05 3.91
CA TRP A 167 -8.12 -15.43 3.57
C TRP A 167 -9.63 -15.70 3.53
N TRP A 168 -10.01 -16.71 2.77
CA TRP A 168 -11.36 -17.24 2.77
C TRP A 168 -11.47 -18.43 3.72
N GLN A 169 -12.31 -18.29 4.70
CA GLN A 169 -12.72 -19.38 5.58
C GLN A 169 -14.17 -19.72 5.24
N ASP A 170 -14.36 -20.83 4.53
CA ASP A 170 -15.63 -21.14 3.88
C ASP A 170 -16.07 -20.00 2.93
N GLU A 171 -17.21 -19.35 3.17
CA GLU A 171 -17.72 -18.23 2.40
C GLU A 171 -17.49 -16.87 3.08
N VAL A 172 -16.67 -16.82 4.12
CA VAL A 172 -16.34 -15.58 4.86
C VAL A 172 -14.97 -15.11 4.47
N LEU A 173 -14.87 -13.84 4.04
CA LEU A 173 -13.58 -13.18 3.80
C LEU A 173 -13.02 -12.66 5.12
N CYS A 174 -11.91 -13.20 5.57
CA CYS A 174 -11.26 -12.89 6.83
C CYS A 174 -9.98 -12.06 6.66
N ALA A 175 -9.66 -11.27 7.67
CA ALA A 175 -8.40 -10.54 7.79
C ALA A 175 -8.00 -10.41 9.27
N PRO A 176 -6.71 -10.10 9.57
CA PRO A 176 -6.27 -9.85 10.94
C PRO A 176 -7.11 -8.78 11.64
N ASP A 177 -7.44 -9.01 12.89
CA ASP A 177 -8.20 -8.10 13.75
C ASP A 177 -7.29 -7.08 14.48
N ALA A 178 -7.90 -6.20 15.26
CA ALA A 178 -7.21 -5.15 16.00
C ALA A 178 -6.35 -5.66 17.19
N THR A 179 -6.29 -6.96 17.44
CA THR A 179 -5.36 -7.53 18.42
C THR A 179 -3.95 -7.71 17.86
N THR A 180 -3.77 -7.47 16.58
CA THR A 180 -2.48 -7.50 15.89
C THR A 180 -2.16 -6.15 15.24
N ASP A 181 -0.88 -5.87 15.07
CA ASP A 181 -0.39 -4.60 14.52
C ASP A 181 -0.30 -4.66 12.99
N TRP A 182 -1.22 -4.03 12.29
CA TRP A 182 -1.25 -3.96 10.83
C TRP A 182 -1.44 -2.53 10.32
N LEU A 183 -0.95 -2.27 9.11
CA LEU A 183 -1.14 -0.99 8.44
C LEU A 183 -2.54 -0.91 7.83
N PRO A 184 -3.34 0.15 8.11
CA PRO A 184 -4.62 0.37 7.42
C PRO A 184 -4.45 0.38 5.91
N SER A 185 -4.94 -0.67 5.23
CA SER A 185 -4.72 -0.92 3.81
C SER A 185 -5.95 -0.54 2.99
N ILE A 186 -5.80 0.43 2.10
CA ILE A 186 -6.85 0.86 1.19
C ILE A 186 -7.29 -0.30 0.28
N THR A 187 -6.36 -1.14 -0.18
CA THR A 187 -6.72 -2.30 -1.01
C THR A 187 -7.53 -3.32 -0.20
N ARG A 188 -7.23 -3.54 1.09
CA ARG A 188 -8.04 -4.39 1.97
C ARG A 188 -9.45 -3.82 2.13
N GLU A 189 -9.58 -2.53 2.41
CA GLU A 189 -10.88 -1.87 2.52
C GLU A 189 -11.73 -2.08 1.27
N LEU A 190 -11.18 -1.81 0.08
CA LEU A 190 -11.88 -2.00 -1.20
C LEU A 190 -12.29 -3.45 -1.43
N VAL A 191 -11.44 -4.41 -1.09
CA VAL A 191 -11.73 -5.84 -1.25
C VAL A 191 -12.85 -6.29 -0.31
N PHE A 192 -12.88 -5.76 0.92
CA PHE A 192 -13.97 -6.01 1.88
C PHE A 192 -15.29 -5.36 1.41
N GLU A 193 -15.26 -4.14 0.87
CA GLU A 193 -16.44 -3.50 0.26
C GLU A 193 -16.98 -4.31 -0.92
N ILE A 194 -16.09 -4.80 -1.81
CA ILE A 194 -16.47 -5.69 -2.92
C ILE A 194 -17.11 -6.98 -2.40
N ALA A 195 -16.59 -7.57 -1.33
CA ALA A 195 -17.15 -8.78 -0.73
C ALA A 195 -18.57 -8.52 -0.19
N GLY A 196 -18.76 -7.45 0.58
CA GLY A 196 -20.07 -7.07 1.10
C GLY A 196 -21.09 -6.77 -0.01
N GLN A 197 -20.70 -6.02 -1.07
CA GLN A 197 -21.55 -5.76 -2.23
C GLN A 197 -21.91 -7.03 -3.01
N ALA A 198 -21.06 -8.04 -2.95
CA ALA A 198 -21.30 -9.34 -3.59
C ALA A 198 -22.12 -10.31 -2.70
N GLY A 199 -22.49 -9.90 -1.48
CA GLY A 199 -23.28 -10.69 -0.55
C GLY A 199 -22.46 -11.64 0.33
N TYR A 200 -21.12 -11.52 0.33
CA TYR A 200 -20.26 -12.31 1.21
C TYR A 200 -20.12 -11.64 2.58
N GLU A 201 -20.02 -12.47 3.62
CA GLU A 201 -19.66 -12.01 4.97
C GLU A 201 -18.17 -11.63 4.99
N THR A 202 -17.85 -10.59 5.75
CA THR A 202 -16.46 -10.19 6.04
C THR A 202 -16.23 -10.22 7.54
N ARG A 203 -15.03 -10.66 7.97
CA ARG A 203 -14.72 -10.79 9.39
C ARG A 203 -13.27 -10.38 9.67
N GLU A 204 -13.09 -9.60 10.72
CA GLU A 204 -11.78 -9.40 11.32
C GLU A 204 -11.60 -10.44 12.43
N THR A 205 -10.53 -11.23 12.35
CA THR A 205 -10.27 -12.31 13.29
C THR A 205 -8.78 -12.64 13.33
N SER A 206 -8.29 -13.08 14.48
CA SER A 206 -6.90 -13.49 14.60
C SER A 206 -6.73 -14.96 14.19
N ALA A 207 -5.68 -15.26 13.42
CA ALA A 207 -5.35 -16.63 13.02
C ALA A 207 -3.82 -16.82 12.98
N ALA A 208 -3.36 -18.01 13.35
CA ALA A 208 -1.97 -18.41 13.08
C ALA A 208 -1.87 -18.95 11.64
N PRO A 209 -0.67 -18.92 11.02
CA PRO A 209 -0.50 -19.43 9.65
C PRO A 209 -1.03 -20.85 9.43
N GLU A 210 -0.82 -21.74 10.38
CA GLU A 210 -1.22 -23.16 10.30
C GLU A 210 -2.75 -23.33 10.31
N GLU A 211 -3.48 -22.38 10.91
CA GLU A 211 -4.94 -22.37 10.93
C GLU A 211 -5.54 -22.06 9.55
N LEU A 212 -4.73 -21.59 8.59
CA LEU A 212 -5.16 -21.33 7.21
C LEU A 212 -5.02 -22.54 6.28
N ALA A 213 -4.71 -23.73 6.81
CA ALA A 213 -4.73 -24.94 6.01
C ALA A 213 -6.11 -25.16 5.36
N GLY A 214 -6.13 -25.39 4.05
CA GLY A 214 -7.35 -25.50 3.25
C GLY A 214 -8.00 -24.18 2.85
N CYS A 215 -7.53 -23.03 3.35
CA CYS A 215 -8.05 -21.71 2.99
C CYS A 215 -7.41 -21.19 1.69
N GLU A 216 -8.20 -20.48 0.87
CA GLU A 216 -7.68 -19.63 -0.17
C GLU A 216 -7.11 -18.34 0.48
N VAL A 217 -5.84 -18.03 0.25
CA VAL A 217 -5.13 -16.90 0.88
C VAL A 217 -4.71 -15.89 -0.17
N TRP A 218 -4.83 -14.60 0.14
CA TRP A 218 -4.41 -13.50 -0.73
C TRP A 218 -3.44 -12.54 -0.04
N SER A 219 -2.54 -12.00 -0.86
CA SER A 219 -1.68 -10.85 -0.53
C SER A 219 -2.18 -9.62 -1.27
N LEU A 220 -2.54 -8.56 -0.55
CA LEU A 220 -3.17 -7.36 -1.07
C LEU A 220 -2.22 -6.15 -1.02
N SER A 221 -2.07 -5.41 -2.09
CA SER A 221 -1.32 -4.15 -2.08
C SER A 221 -1.80 -3.17 -3.16
N ALA A 222 -1.48 -1.90 -3.01
CA ALA A 222 -1.83 -0.87 -3.98
C ALA A 222 -1.17 -1.08 -5.35
N LEU A 223 0.04 -1.66 -5.39
CA LEU A 223 0.74 -1.99 -6.64
C LEU A 223 0.15 -3.23 -7.31
N GLN A 224 0.05 -4.33 -6.56
CA GLN A 224 -0.27 -5.65 -7.12
C GLN A 224 -1.78 -5.93 -7.20
N GLY A 225 -2.60 -5.15 -6.46
CA GLY A 225 -4.00 -5.51 -6.27
C GLY A 225 -4.12 -6.78 -5.43
N ILE A 226 -4.78 -7.81 -5.95
CA ILE A 226 -4.98 -9.10 -5.31
C ILE A 226 -4.04 -10.13 -5.94
N ARG A 227 -3.11 -10.67 -5.15
CA ARG A 227 -2.31 -11.83 -5.54
C ARG A 227 -2.79 -13.06 -4.77
N GLY A 228 -3.13 -14.12 -5.50
CA GLY A 228 -3.40 -15.42 -4.88
C GLY A 228 -2.11 -16.04 -4.34
N VAL A 229 -2.16 -16.58 -3.12
CA VAL A 229 -1.00 -17.26 -2.52
C VAL A 229 -1.00 -18.72 -2.97
N THR A 230 0.06 -19.13 -3.64
CA THR A 230 0.20 -20.51 -4.16
C THR A 230 1.03 -21.42 -3.27
N SER A 231 1.83 -20.85 -2.35
CA SER A 231 2.64 -21.62 -1.40
C SER A 231 2.97 -20.76 -0.18
N TRP A 232 2.97 -21.39 0.99
CA TRP A 232 3.37 -20.78 2.26
C TRP A 232 4.03 -21.82 3.17
N GLY A 233 5.34 -22.02 3.04
CA GLY A 233 6.05 -23.08 3.75
C GLY A 233 5.41 -24.45 3.47
N ASP A 234 5.15 -25.20 4.56
CA ASP A 234 4.53 -26.53 4.51
C ASP A 234 3.00 -26.50 4.65
N ILE A 235 2.39 -25.30 4.67
CA ILE A 235 0.94 -25.15 4.82
C ILE A 235 0.25 -25.55 3.52
N MET A 236 -0.65 -26.53 3.60
CA MET A 236 -1.48 -26.97 2.47
C MET A 236 -2.65 -25.99 2.27
N LEU A 237 -2.45 -24.98 1.41
CA LEU A 237 -3.46 -23.97 1.11
C LEU A 237 -4.59 -24.52 0.21
N GLY A 238 -5.75 -23.85 0.26
CA GLY A 238 -6.88 -24.11 -0.62
C GLY A 238 -6.67 -23.60 -2.04
N GLU A 239 -7.51 -24.05 -2.96
CA GLU A 239 -7.50 -23.61 -4.36
C GLU A 239 -7.90 -22.15 -4.50
N LEU A 240 -7.28 -21.46 -5.47
CA LEU A 240 -7.59 -20.07 -5.83
C LEU A 240 -8.88 -20.01 -6.67
N ARG A 241 -10.04 -19.88 -6.02
CA ARG A 241 -11.38 -19.82 -6.66
C ARG A 241 -11.89 -18.39 -6.80
N MET A 242 -11.68 -17.58 -5.76
CA MET A 242 -12.24 -16.23 -5.64
C MET A 242 -11.28 -15.14 -6.13
N GLN A 243 -9.98 -15.40 -6.22
CA GLN A 243 -8.95 -14.42 -6.57
C GLN A 243 -9.24 -13.73 -7.91
N ARG A 244 -9.49 -14.48 -8.99
CA ARG A 244 -9.73 -13.90 -10.32
C ARG A 244 -11.03 -13.10 -10.43
N PRO A 245 -12.20 -13.60 -9.94
CA PRO A 245 -13.42 -12.80 -9.91
C PRO A 245 -13.25 -11.48 -9.15
N PHE A 246 -12.58 -11.50 -7.99
CA PHE A 246 -12.36 -10.31 -7.19
C PHE A 246 -11.35 -9.35 -7.82
N SER A 247 -10.29 -9.84 -8.45
CA SER A 247 -9.34 -9.01 -9.20
C SER A 247 -10.02 -8.26 -10.35
N LYS A 248 -10.97 -8.90 -11.06
CA LYS A 248 -11.77 -8.24 -12.10
C LYS A 248 -12.64 -7.13 -11.53
N ARG A 249 -13.33 -7.40 -10.41
CA ARG A 249 -14.16 -6.39 -9.73
C ARG A 249 -13.32 -5.22 -9.20
N LEU A 250 -12.17 -5.52 -8.63
CA LEU A 250 -11.24 -4.49 -8.15
C LEU A 250 -10.73 -3.60 -9.30
N ALA A 251 -10.51 -4.17 -10.49
CA ALA A 251 -10.11 -3.41 -11.68
C ALA A 251 -11.20 -2.47 -12.19
N LEU A 252 -12.48 -2.80 -12.00
CA LEU A 252 -13.60 -1.92 -12.37
C LEU A 252 -13.69 -0.65 -11.52
N LEU A 253 -12.99 -0.58 -10.38
CA LEU A 253 -12.89 0.62 -9.56
C LEU A 253 -11.85 1.62 -10.06
N ASN A 254 -11.12 1.31 -11.13
CA ASN A 254 -10.21 2.27 -11.73
C ASN A 254 -11.00 3.42 -12.37
N GLN A 255 -10.57 4.63 -12.09
CA GLN A 255 -11.18 5.87 -12.61
C GLN A 255 -10.06 6.73 -13.20
N ASN A 256 -10.40 7.60 -14.14
CA ASN A 256 -9.46 8.57 -14.66
C ASN A 256 -8.90 9.41 -13.51
N LEU A 257 -7.64 9.79 -13.62
CA LEU A 257 -7.07 10.77 -12.70
C LEU A 257 -7.95 12.03 -12.71
N PRO A 258 -8.28 12.59 -11.54
CA PRO A 258 -9.00 13.85 -11.47
C PRO A 258 -8.15 14.98 -12.07
N THR A 259 -8.78 16.10 -12.37
CA THR A 259 -8.06 17.32 -12.74
C THR A 259 -7.36 17.92 -11.51
N PRO A 260 -6.31 18.73 -11.69
CA PRO A 260 -5.67 19.45 -10.59
C PRO A 260 -6.64 20.31 -9.78
N ASP A 261 -7.59 20.96 -10.45
CA ASP A 261 -8.58 21.83 -9.79
C ASP A 261 -9.55 21.02 -8.92
N GLU A 262 -10.07 19.89 -9.41
CA GLU A 262 -10.92 18.98 -8.62
C GLU A 262 -10.20 18.52 -7.34
N VAL A 263 -8.92 18.17 -7.43
CA VAL A 263 -8.14 17.75 -6.26
C VAL A 263 -7.89 18.92 -5.32
N PHE A 264 -7.55 20.09 -5.85
CA PHE A 264 -7.33 21.28 -5.03
C PHE A 264 -8.60 21.65 -4.23
N GLU A 265 -9.77 21.65 -4.87
CA GLU A 265 -11.05 21.93 -4.21
C GLU A 265 -11.38 20.87 -3.13
N ALA A 266 -11.21 19.58 -3.46
CA ALA A 266 -11.54 18.50 -2.53
C ALA A 266 -10.73 18.53 -1.21
N PHE A 267 -9.50 19.05 -1.24
CA PHE A 267 -8.62 19.12 -0.07
C PHE A 267 -8.41 20.55 0.47
N GLY A 268 -8.91 21.59 -0.23
CA GLY A 268 -8.73 23.00 0.16
C GLY A 268 -9.81 23.54 1.11
N THR A 269 -10.89 22.81 1.33
CA THR A 269 -12.05 23.24 2.14
C THR A 269 -11.99 22.79 3.60
N SER A 270 -10.84 22.34 4.09
CA SER A 270 -10.66 21.80 5.44
C SER A 270 -10.00 22.81 6.39
#